data_d2aec0bcfef7f7dee668ad5c9a6f32a7
#
_entry.id   d2aec0bcfef7f7dee668ad5c9a6f32a7
#
_cell.length_a   1.000
_cell.length_b   1.000
_cell.length_c   1.000
_cell.angle_alpha   90.00
_cell.angle_beta   90.00
_cell.angle_gamma   90.00
#
_symmetry.space_group_name_H-M   'P 1'
#
loop_
_entity.id
_entity.type
_entity.pdbx_description
1 polymer ?
#
loop_
_entity_poly.entity_id
_entity_poly.type
_entity_poly.pdbx_seq_one_letter_code
_entity_poly.pdbx_strand_id
1 'polypeptide(L)'
;MTDITVYTFLLPILSPDSREKAAAVWCAKDRARAWDDMMNKAALPANPKKDCATPIRDNEELAQRFGVRGTPAVYLANGQQVGGYLPADRLEQALAAVK
;
A
#
# COMPACT_ATOMS: atom_id res chain seq x y z
N MET A 1 -15.13 7.04 -4.68
CA MET A 1 -14.12 8.00 -5.21
C MET A 1 -13.63 7.53 -6.56
N THR A 2 -13.81 8.33 -7.59
CA THR A 2 -13.47 7.94 -8.97
C THR A 2 -12.46 8.83 -9.66
N ASP A 3 -12.25 10.04 -9.17
CA ASP A 3 -11.40 11.04 -9.83
C ASP A 3 -10.12 11.27 -9.04
N ILE A 4 -9.44 10.17 -8.72
CA ILE A 4 -8.19 10.18 -7.95
C ILE A 4 -7.21 9.16 -8.50
N THR A 5 -5.94 9.39 -8.25
CA THR A 5 -4.88 8.40 -8.49
C THR A 5 -4.27 8.01 -7.16
N VAL A 6 -4.14 6.72 -6.92
CA VAL A 6 -3.55 6.18 -5.70
C VAL A 6 -2.26 5.44 -6.04
N TYR A 7 -1.17 5.87 -5.43
CA TYR A 7 0.12 5.17 -5.52
C TYR A 7 0.31 4.35 -4.25
N THR A 8 0.31 3.04 -4.38
CA THR A 8 0.43 2.13 -3.24
C THR A 8 1.86 1.60 -3.14
N PHE A 9 2.48 1.84 -1.98
CA PHE A 9 3.81 1.36 -1.66
C PHE A 9 3.66 0.24 -0.63
N LEU A 10 4.03 -0.98 -1.01
CA LEU A 10 3.92 -2.13 -0.11
C LEU A 10 4.91 -2.00 1.05
N LEU A 11 4.39 -2.09 2.27
CA LEU A 11 5.17 -1.96 3.49
C LEU A 11 4.80 -3.07 4.48
N PRO A 12 5.39 -4.26 4.36
CA PRO A 12 5.03 -5.42 5.17
C PRO A 12 5.74 -5.41 6.53
N ILE A 13 5.34 -4.53 7.43
CA ILE A 13 5.98 -4.33 8.74
C ILE A 13 5.31 -5.08 9.89
N LEU A 14 4.17 -5.74 9.66
CA LEU A 14 3.40 -6.36 10.72
C LEU A 14 3.96 -7.72 11.15
N SER A 15 4.45 -8.51 10.19
CA SER A 15 4.97 -9.86 10.47
C SER A 15 5.81 -10.37 9.29
N PRO A 16 6.63 -11.42 9.49
CA PRO A 16 7.33 -12.07 8.36
C PRO A 16 6.38 -12.59 7.29
N ASP A 17 5.21 -13.07 7.68
CA ASP A 17 4.17 -13.53 6.76
C ASP A 17 3.70 -12.40 5.84
N SER A 18 3.59 -11.18 6.37
CA SER A 18 3.24 -10.00 5.58
C SER A 18 4.25 -9.73 4.46
N ARG A 19 5.54 -9.95 4.71
CA ARG A 19 6.58 -9.77 3.70
C ARG A 19 6.42 -10.77 2.54
N GLU A 20 6.12 -12.02 2.84
CA GLU A 20 5.87 -13.04 1.81
C GLU A 20 4.62 -12.69 1.00
N LYS A 21 3.55 -12.27 1.66
CA LYS A 21 2.31 -11.85 0.98
C LYS A 21 2.54 -10.65 0.07
N ALA A 22 3.30 -9.67 0.54
CA ALA A 22 3.63 -8.49 -0.26
C ALA A 22 4.44 -8.88 -1.51
N ALA A 23 5.42 -9.76 -1.36
CA ALA A 23 6.19 -10.26 -2.50
C ALA A 23 5.30 -11.00 -3.50
N ALA A 24 4.37 -11.82 -3.03
CA ALA A 24 3.45 -12.54 -3.90
C ALA A 24 2.55 -11.60 -4.69
N VAL A 25 2.08 -10.53 -4.07
CA VAL A 25 1.28 -9.50 -4.76
C VAL A 25 2.12 -8.78 -5.81
N TRP A 26 3.32 -8.34 -5.44
CA TRP A 26 4.20 -7.61 -6.35
C TRP A 26 4.62 -8.44 -7.55
N CYS A 27 4.94 -9.72 -7.31
CA CYS A 27 5.40 -10.63 -8.36
C CYS A 27 4.28 -11.20 -9.21
N ALA A 28 3.02 -10.91 -8.89
CA ALA A 28 1.87 -11.36 -9.66
C ALA A 28 1.86 -10.72 -11.05
N LYS A 29 1.32 -11.45 -12.01
CA LYS A 29 1.19 -10.96 -13.39
C LYS A 29 0.33 -9.71 -13.47
N ASP A 30 -0.77 -9.67 -12.70
CA ASP A 30 -1.64 -8.51 -12.56
C ASP A 30 -1.60 -8.05 -11.09
N ARG A 31 -0.72 -7.11 -10.80
CA ARG A 31 -0.48 -6.62 -9.44
C ARG A 31 -1.69 -5.94 -8.84
N ALA A 32 -2.37 -5.12 -9.62
CA ALA A 32 -3.53 -4.40 -9.12
C ALA A 32 -4.63 -5.36 -8.67
N ARG A 33 -4.91 -6.39 -9.48
CA ARG A 33 -5.87 -7.42 -9.12
C ARG A 33 -5.44 -8.24 -7.92
N ALA A 34 -4.15 -8.60 -7.86
CA ALA A 34 -3.61 -9.36 -6.74
C ALA A 34 -3.73 -8.57 -5.43
N TRP A 35 -3.49 -7.27 -5.49
CA TRP A 35 -3.66 -6.37 -4.34
C TRP A 35 -5.13 -6.32 -3.90
N ASP A 36 -6.04 -6.11 -4.85
CA ASP A 36 -7.47 -6.05 -4.53
C ASP A 36 -7.96 -7.36 -3.93
N ASP A 37 -7.55 -8.50 -4.47
CA ASP A 37 -7.94 -9.81 -3.95
C ASP A 37 -7.38 -10.03 -2.54
N MET A 38 -6.15 -9.61 -2.28
CA MET A 38 -5.55 -9.73 -0.95
C MET A 38 -6.30 -8.88 0.06
N MET A 39 -6.62 -7.63 -0.29
CA MET A 39 -7.27 -6.70 0.64
C MET A 39 -8.75 -7.02 0.86
N ASN A 40 -9.45 -7.49 -0.17
CA ASN A 40 -10.90 -7.73 -0.09
C ASN A 40 -11.25 -9.15 0.28
N LYS A 41 -10.41 -10.14 -0.06
CA LYS A 41 -10.71 -11.56 0.09
C LYS A 41 -9.65 -12.32 0.88
N ALA A 42 -8.59 -11.65 1.31
CA ALA A 42 -7.41 -12.28 1.93
C ALA A 42 -6.87 -13.45 1.08
N ALA A 43 -6.96 -13.33 -0.25
CA ALA A 43 -6.58 -14.37 -1.19
C ALA A 43 -5.30 -14.02 -1.93
N LEU A 44 -4.40 -15.01 -2.07
CA LEU A 44 -3.20 -14.88 -2.88
C LEU A 44 -3.43 -15.53 -4.25
N PRO A 45 -2.65 -15.13 -5.28
CA PRO A 45 -2.69 -15.82 -6.57
C PRO A 45 -2.38 -17.31 -6.40
N ALA A 46 -2.93 -18.13 -7.29
CA ALA A 46 -2.55 -19.53 -7.35
C ALA A 46 -1.07 -19.65 -7.74
N ASN A 47 -0.31 -20.52 -7.05
CA ASN A 47 1.11 -20.72 -7.27
C ASN A 47 1.88 -19.37 -7.25
N PRO A 48 1.84 -18.64 -6.13
CA PRO A 48 2.42 -17.30 -6.10
C PRO A 48 3.92 -17.33 -6.28
N LYS A 49 4.43 -16.46 -7.15
CA LYS A 49 5.86 -16.20 -7.27
C LYS A 49 6.26 -15.17 -6.23
N LYS A 50 7.40 -15.38 -5.59
CA LYS A 50 7.89 -14.51 -4.50
C LYS A 50 9.34 -14.10 -4.69
N ASP A 51 9.96 -14.52 -5.78
CA ASP A 51 11.39 -14.40 -6.02
C ASP A 51 11.75 -13.35 -7.06
N CYS A 52 10.79 -12.59 -7.54
CA CYS A 52 11.09 -11.48 -8.44
C CYS A 52 11.71 -10.30 -7.68
N ALA A 53 12.35 -9.40 -8.40
CA ALA A 53 12.87 -8.17 -7.80
C ALA A 53 11.71 -7.30 -7.31
N THR A 54 11.73 -6.89 -6.05
CA THR A 54 10.66 -6.08 -5.45
C THR A 54 11.22 -4.78 -4.89
N PRO A 55 10.39 -3.70 -4.80
CA PRO A 55 10.79 -2.45 -4.16
C PRO A 55 10.56 -2.46 -2.65
N ILE A 56 10.29 -3.61 -2.04
CA ILE A 56 9.88 -3.68 -0.62
C ILE A 56 10.97 -3.08 0.29
N ARG A 57 12.23 -3.41 0.04
CA ARG A 57 13.33 -2.86 0.83
C ARG A 57 13.44 -1.36 0.69
N ASP A 58 13.31 -0.84 -0.52
CA ASP A 58 13.33 0.59 -0.79
C ASP A 58 12.15 1.29 -0.11
N ASN A 59 10.98 0.65 -0.12
CA ASN A 59 9.80 1.17 0.57
C ASN A 59 10.02 1.23 2.08
N GLU A 60 10.65 0.21 2.65
CA GLU A 60 10.97 0.18 4.08
C GLU A 60 11.94 1.30 4.46
N GLU A 61 12.96 1.55 3.64
CA GLU A 61 13.90 2.65 3.86
C GLU A 61 13.21 4.01 3.77
N LEU A 62 12.32 4.18 2.79
CA LEU A 62 11.54 5.40 2.64
C LEU A 62 10.64 5.64 3.85
N ALA A 63 9.99 4.58 4.34
CA ALA A 63 9.15 4.66 5.53
C ALA A 63 9.94 5.10 6.75
N GLN A 64 11.16 4.62 6.92
CA GLN A 64 12.03 5.05 8.01
C GLN A 64 12.35 6.54 7.92
N ARG A 65 12.64 7.04 6.73
CA ARG A 65 12.92 8.46 6.50
C ARG A 65 11.73 9.34 6.86
N PHE A 66 10.51 8.86 6.59
CA PHE A 66 9.27 9.59 6.88
C PHE A 66 8.75 9.35 8.30
N GLY A 67 9.43 8.50 9.09
CA GLY A 67 9.00 8.19 10.45
C GLY A 67 7.72 7.37 10.53
N VAL A 68 7.41 6.59 9.50
CA VAL A 68 6.22 5.75 9.46
C VAL A 68 6.37 4.60 10.46
N ARG A 69 5.42 4.48 11.38
CA ARG A 69 5.44 3.46 12.44
C ARG A 69 4.30 2.45 12.32
N GLY A 70 3.36 2.66 11.43
CA GLY A 70 2.22 1.78 11.25
C GLY A 70 1.60 1.99 9.89
N THR A 71 0.68 1.10 9.51
CA THR A 71 -0.02 1.15 8.24
C THR A 71 -1.52 1.14 8.45
N PRO A 72 -2.28 1.75 7.55
CA PRO A 72 -1.81 2.52 6.41
C PRO A 72 -1.23 3.87 6.82
N ALA A 73 -0.28 4.39 6.04
CA ALA A 73 0.19 5.77 6.14
C ALA A 73 -0.15 6.47 4.83
N VAL A 74 -0.93 7.52 4.89
CA VAL A 74 -1.49 8.18 3.71
C VAL A 74 -0.95 9.60 3.60
N TYR A 75 -0.38 9.91 2.43
CA TYR A 75 0.14 11.24 2.10
C TYR A 75 -0.58 11.77 0.88
N LEU A 76 -0.94 13.04 0.93
CA LEU A 76 -1.53 13.76 -0.20
C LEU A 76 -0.42 14.30 -1.12
N ALA A 77 -0.81 14.72 -2.33
CA ALA A 77 0.14 15.20 -3.32
C ALA A 77 0.97 16.41 -2.85
N ASN A 78 0.45 17.19 -1.89
CA ASN A 78 1.16 18.32 -1.31
C ASN A 78 2.13 17.92 -0.18
N GLY A 79 2.29 16.61 0.10
CA GLY A 79 3.15 16.11 1.17
C GLY A 79 2.50 16.02 2.53
N GLN A 80 1.26 16.49 2.67
CA GLN A 80 0.55 16.42 3.95
C GLN A 80 0.19 14.98 4.31
N GLN A 81 0.54 14.56 5.53
CA GLN A 81 0.10 13.27 6.06
C GLN A 81 -1.28 13.43 6.70
N VAL A 82 -2.21 12.57 6.33
CA VAL A 82 -3.58 12.61 6.85
C VAL A 82 -3.82 11.57 7.94
N GLY A 83 -2.78 11.13 8.61
CA GLY A 83 -2.85 10.12 9.67
C GLY A 83 -2.81 8.71 9.11
N GLY A 84 -3.41 7.77 9.81
CA GLY A 84 -3.52 6.39 9.38
C GLY A 84 -4.73 6.15 8.50
N TYR A 85 -5.53 5.16 8.87
CA TYR A 85 -6.76 4.87 8.15
C TYR A 85 -7.78 6.02 8.27
N LEU A 86 -8.35 6.43 7.14
CA LEU A 86 -9.50 7.34 7.09
C LEU A 86 -10.64 6.68 6.33
N PRO A 87 -11.89 6.80 6.81
CA PRO A 87 -13.05 6.44 5.99
C PRO A 87 -13.10 7.25 4.69
N ALA A 88 -13.76 6.71 3.68
CA ALA A 88 -13.78 7.31 2.34
C ALA A 88 -14.29 8.75 2.35
N ASP A 89 -15.33 9.06 3.11
CA ASP A 89 -15.90 10.41 3.19
C ASP A 89 -14.91 11.41 3.79
N ARG A 90 -14.16 11.01 4.82
CA ARG A 90 -13.12 11.84 5.42
C ARG A 90 -11.94 12.06 4.49
N LEU A 91 -11.55 11.02 3.76
CA LEU A 91 -10.48 11.12 2.78
C LEU A 91 -10.87 12.06 1.63
N GLU A 92 -12.13 11.99 1.18
CA GLU A 92 -12.65 12.91 0.16
C GLU A 92 -12.56 14.37 0.61
N GLN A 93 -12.92 14.64 1.87
CA GLN A 93 -12.82 15.99 2.44
C GLN A 93 -11.37 16.47 2.47
N ALA A 94 -10.44 15.61 2.87
CA ALA A 94 -9.03 15.95 2.90
C ALA A 94 -8.49 16.24 1.48
N LEU A 95 -8.88 15.44 0.50
CA LEU A 95 -8.49 15.63 -0.90
C LEU A 95 -9.05 16.93 -1.47
N ALA A 96 -10.30 17.26 -1.14
CA ALA A 96 -10.94 18.50 -1.62
C ALA A 96 -10.27 19.75 -1.04
N ALA A 97 -9.64 19.65 0.12
CA ALA A 97 -8.91 20.76 0.74
C ALA A 97 -7.54 21.01 0.11
N VAL A 98 -7.03 20.09 -0.70
CA VAL A 98 -5.75 20.24 -1.40
C VAL A 98 -5.99 21.02 -2.68
N LYS A 99 -5.27 22.13 -2.83
CA LYS A 99 -5.39 22.99 -4.01
C LYS A 99 -4.13 22.94 -4.87
#